data_effd9fee448a914b5ef71ebc758cba2e
#
_entry.id   effd9fee448a914b5ef71ebc758cba2e
#
_cell.length_a   1.000
_cell.length_b   1.000
_cell.length_c   1.000
_cell.angle_alpha   90.00
_cell.angle_beta   90.00
_cell.angle_gamma   90.00
#
_symmetry.space_group_name_H-M   'P 1'
#
loop_
_entity.id
_entity.type
_entity.pdbx_description
1 polymer ?
#
loop_
_entity_poly.entity_id
_entity_poly.type
_entity_poly.pdbx_seq_one_letter_code
_entity_poly.pdbx_strand_id
1 'polypeptide(L)'
;MLRLFAIMLLASLIGAALIRIAPGFSSDEQQLNSGLSAQSIHALRQARLTNSDVPHYFAGYLASLLRGDLGTSQSLNQPVSGLLRDRVPVTLRSLAVALLLAWIAGLSLAAAAQLVNSRLLTFITDGLSGTFISTPAVVLALLFVLLRWPPQLAATLLVFPKIYRYCQNLLQQSYELPHVLTARAKGAGPWRVLMWHVAPIALPQLLALVGVSVSIAIGVLLPVEVICDVPGIGQLAWQAAQSRDLPVLVNLTLVVTFVTVCATMLSDAARRGFTRSAT
;
A
#
# COMPACT_ATOMS: atom_id res chain seq x y z
N MET A 1 2.81 17.37 11.32
CA MET A 1 3.42 17.91 10.11
C MET A 1 4.91 17.60 10.04
N LEU A 2 5.75 18.06 11.01
CA LEU A 2 7.21 17.83 10.99
C LEU A 2 7.59 16.32 10.93
N ARG A 3 6.93 15.45 11.71
CA ARG A 3 7.16 14.00 11.69
C ARG A 3 6.84 13.36 10.33
N LEU A 4 5.76 13.81 9.68
CA LEU A 4 5.39 13.39 8.32
C LEU A 4 6.50 13.69 7.33
N PHE A 5 6.92 14.94 7.31
CA PHE A 5 7.97 15.41 6.43
C PHE A 5 9.29 14.63 6.66
N ALA A 6 9.66 14.41 7.93
CA ALA A 6 10.84 13.62 8.27
C ALA A 6 10.75 12.16 7.79
N ILE A 7 9.60 11.50 7.94
CA ILE A 7 9.39 10.11 7.47
C ILE A 7 9.48 10.05 5.94
N MET A 8 8.85 10.98 5.23
CA MET A 8 8.91 11.04 3.77
C MET A 8 10.35 11.27 3.27
N LEU A 9 11.09 12.18 3.90
CA LEU A 9 12.50 12.44 3.58
C LEU A 9 13.37 11.22 3.83
N LEU A 10 13.23 10.58 5.00
CA LEU A 10 13.98 9.37 5.32
C LEU A 10 13.68 8.23 4.36
N ALA A 11 12.41 8.00 4.04
CA ALA A 11 12.00 6.94 3.11
C ALA A 11 12.58 7.18 1.71
N SER A 12 12.52 8.42 1.20
CA SER A 12 13.08 8.76 -0.11
C SER A 12 14.61 8.70 -0.13
N LEU A 13 15.28 9.13 0.96
CA LEU A 13 16.73 9.03 1.10
C LEU A 13 17.20 7.57 1.11
N ILE A 14 16.53 6.73 1.91
CA ILE A 14 16.84 5.29 1.96
C ILE A 14 16.59 4.64 0.59
N GLY A 15 15.47 4.95 -0.08
CA GLY A 15 15.16 4.47 -1.41
C GLY A 15 16.23 4.87 -2.43
N ALA A 16 16.63 6.13 -2.47
CA ALA A 16 17.67 6.64 -3.36
C ALA A 16 19.05 5.99 -3.07
N ALA A 17 19.40 5.83 -1.78
CA ALA A 17 20.65 5.20 -1.36
C ALA A 17 20.70 3.71 -1.77
N LEU A 18 19.62 2.96 -1.54
CA LEU A 18 19.54 1.54 -1.88
C LEU A 18 19.68 1.31 -3.39
N ILE A 19 19.01 2.12 -4.21
CA ILE A 19 19.10 2.01 -5.68
C ILE A 19 20.53 2.27 -6.14
N ARG A 20 21.21 3.19 -5.51
CA ARG A 20 22.58 3.59 -5.90
C ARG A 20 23.66 2.61 -5.43
N ILE A 21 23.44 1.96 -4.28
CA ILE A 21 24.33 0.92 -3.74
C ILE A 21 24.10 -0.42 -4.49
N ALA A 22 22.97 -0.56 -5.19
CA ALA A 22 22.63 -1.78 -5.90
C ALA A 22 23.76 -2.17 -6.89
N PRO A 23 24.22 -3.42 -6.88
CA PRO A 23 25.27 -3.88 -7.79
C PRO A 23 24.85 -3.66 -9.24
N GLY A 24 25.77 -3.10 -10.04
CA GLY A 24 25.52 -2.81 -11.44
C GLY A 24 24.94 -1.41 -11.73
N PHE A 25 24.77 -0.54 -10.72
CA PHE A 25 24.37 0.86 -10.98
C PHE A 25 25.40 1.61 -11.84
N SER A 26 26.68 1.24 -11.76
CA SER A 26 27.76 1.80 -12.54
C SER A 26 28.02 1.09 -13.89
N SER A 27 27.44 -0.11 -14.10
CA SER A 27 27.57 -0.88 -15.32
C SER A 27 26.38 -0.58 -16.24
N ASP A 28 26.66 0.15 -17.30
CA ASP A 28 25.63 0.59 -18.26
C ASP A 28 25.51 -0.43 -19.40
N GLU A 29 24.32 -0.96 -19.64
CA GLU A 29 24.01 -1.65 -20.89
C GLU A 29 24.23 -0.75 -22.10
N GLN A 30 24.13 0.59 -21.95
CA GLN A 30 24.46 1.55 -22.98
C GLN A 30 25.95 1.54 -23.34
N GLN A 31 26.86 1.12 -22.44
CA GLN A 31 28.28 0.94 -22.76
C GLN A 31 28.54 -0.32 -23.60
N LEU A 32 27.61 -1.27 -23.58
CA LEU A 32 27.62 -2.47 -24.42
C LEU A 32 27.06 -2.20 -25.83
N ASN A 33 26.42 -1.03 -26.01
CA ASN A 33 25.92 -0.63 -27.32
C ASN A 33 27.10 -0.20 -28.20
N SER A 34 27.52 -1.09 -29.09
CA SER A 34 28.66 -0.94 -30.03
C SER A 34 28.56 0.26 -30.99
N GLY A 35 27.49 1.07 -30.90
CA GLY A 35 27.28 2.28 -31.71
C GLY A 35 27.73 3.60 -31.08
N LEU A 36 28.16 3.62 -29.82
CA LEU A 36 28.62 4.85 -29.16
C LEU A 36 30.12 5.08 -29.35
N SER A 37 30.51 6.29 -29.76
CA SER A 37 31.93 6.65 -29.87
C SER A 37 32.60 6.67 -28.48
N ALA A 38 33.90 6.37 -28.44
CA ALA A 38 34.68 6.41 -27.21
C ALA A 38 34.61 7.78 -26.50
N GLN A 39 34.45 8.87 -27.23
CA GLN A 39 34.26 10.23 -26.70
C GLN A 39 32.91 10.39 -26.04
N SER A 40 31.84 9.84 -26.59
CA SER A 40 30.51 9.85 -25.99
C SER A 40 30.46 9.06 -24.68
N ILE A 41 31.17 7.92 -24.63
CA ILE A 41 31.32 7.10 -23.42
C ILE A 41 32.10 7.84 -22.33
N HIS A 42 33.17 8.54 -22.70
CA HIS A 42 33.94 9.37 -21.74
C HIS A 42 33.13 10.56 -21.22
N ALA A 43 32.37 11.25 -22.06
CA ALA A 43 31.51 12.37 -21.67
C ALA A 43 30.39 11.89 -20.70
N LEU A 44 29.77 10.75 -20.98
CA LEU A 44 28.78 10.11 -20.10
C LEU A 44 29.40 9.69 -18.76
N ARG A 45 30.62 9.14 -18.76
CA ARG A 45 31.33 8.80 -17.51
C ARG A 45 31.67 10.03 -16.67
N GLN A 46 32.15 11.11 -17.28
CA GLN A 46 32.44 12.35 -16.57
C GLN A 46 31.18 13.01 -16.00
N ALA A 47 30.09 13.10 -16.76
CA ALA A 47 28.81 13.60 -16.29
C ALA A 47 28.26 12.81 -15.08
N ARG A 48 28.54 11.50 -15.04
CA ARG A 48 28.14 10.63 -13.92
C ARG A 48 29.04 10.75 -12.69
N LEU A 49 30.36 10.90 -12.90
CA LEU A 49 31.30 11.11 -11.79
C LEU A 49 31.00 12.43 -11.04
N THR A 50 30.56 13.44 -11.75
CA THR A 50 30.12 14.72 -11.15
C THR A 50 28.83 14.55 -10.35
N ASN A 51 27.97 13.59 -10.69
CA ASN A 51 26.73 13.24 -9.96
C ASN A 51 26.92 12.08 -8.97
N SER A 52 28.16 11.67 -8.67
CA SER A 52 28.43 10.47 -7.87
C SER A 52 28.16 10.65 -6.36
N ASP A 53 28.03 11.89 -5.88
CA ASP A 53 27.85 12.18 -4.47
C ASP A 53 26.35 12.10 -4.08
N VAL A 54 25.95 11.01 -3.36
CA VAL A 54 24.57 10.79 -2.92
C VAL A 54 23.99 11.96 -2.15
N PRO A 55 24.70 12.55 -1.16
CA PRO A 55 24.21 13.70 -0.42
C PRO A 55 23.96 14.92 -1.31
N HIS A 56 24.87 15.20 -2.24
CA HIS A 56 24.76 16.35 -3.14
C HIS A 56 23.59 16.20 -4.12
N TYR A 57 23.45 15.02 -4.73
CA TYR A 57 22.31 14.71 -5.59
C TYR A 57 20.99 14.86 -4.83
N PHE A 58 20.92 14.32 -3.60
CA PHE A 58 19.70 14.37 -2.80
C PHE A 58 19.37 15.81 -2.33
N ALA A 59 20.37 16.62 -1.97
CA ALA A 59 20.17 18.02 -1.64
C ALA A 59 19.65 18.83 -2.83
N GLY A 60 20.21 18.63 -4.01
CA GLY A 60 19.74 19.22 -5.26
C GLY A 60 18.31 18.78 -5.60
N TYR A 61 18.02 17.49 -5.46
CA TYR A 61 16.68 16.95 -5.67
C TYR A 61 15.66 17.54 -4.69
N LEU A 62 15.99 17.66 -3.40
CA LEU A 62 15.13 18.30 -2.42
C LEU A 62 14.86 19.78 -2.74
N ALA A 63 15.88 20.49 -3.19
CA ALA A 63 15.72 21.89 -3.61
C ALA A 63 14.79 22.01 -4.82
N SER A 64 14.88 21.10 -5.79
CA SER A 64 13.97 21.01 -6.94
C SER A 64 12.55 20.65 -6.52
N LEU A 65 12.40 19.68 -5.62
CA LEU A 65 11.11 19.24 -5.07
C LEU A 65 10.38 20.39 -4.36
N LEU A 66 11.11 21.22 -3.58
CA LEU A 66 10.55 22.41 -2.92
C LEU A 66 10.07 23.47 -3.91
N ARG A 67 10.60 23.47 -5.14
CA ARG A 67 10.17 24.34 -6.24
C ARG A 67 9.04 23.71 -7.08
N GLY A 68 8.60 22.50 -6.73
CA GLY A 68 7.58 21.73 -7.47
C GLY A 68 8.11 21.05 -8.73
N ASP A 69 9.43 21.00 -8.92
CA ASP A 69 10.07 20.31 -10.03
C ASP A 69 10.41 18.86 -9.61
N LEU A 70 9.70 17.91 -10.18
CA LEU A 70 9.89 16.48 -9.96
C LEU A 70 10.96 15.86 -10.89
N GLY A 71 11.55 16.69 -11.76
CA GLY A 71 12.54 16.25 -12.74
C GLY A 71 11.93 15.52 -13.93
N THR A 72 12.83 14.99 -14.76
CA THR A 72 12.50 14.23 -15.97
C THR A 72 12.96 12.79 -15.83
N SER A 73 12.15 11.86 -16.31
CA SER A 73 12.51 10.45 -16.47
C SER A 73 13.68 10.31 -17.43
N GLN A 74 14.71 9.61 -17.01
CA GLN A 74 15.91 9.38 -17.83
C GLN A 74 15.66 8.32 -18.92
N SER A 75 14.77 7.37 -18.66
CA SER A 75 14.45 6.27 -19.58
C SER A 75 13.37 6.64 -20.58
N LEU A 76 12.36 7.42 -20.16
CA LEU A 76 11.20 7.77 -20.98
C LEU A 76 11.30 9.15 -21.60
N ASN A 77 12.29 9.98 -21.21
CA ASN A 77 12.47 11.39 -21.65
C ASN A 77 11.19 12.25 -21.48
N GLN A 78 10.43 11.99 -20.41
CA GLN A 78 9.18 12.68 -20.10
C GLN A 78 9.24 13.29 -18.71
N PRO A 79 8.51 14.40 -18.43
CA PRO A 79 8.44 14.96 -17.10
C PRO A 79 7.76 13.96 -16.13
N VAL A 80 8.38 13.73 -14.97
CA VAL A 80 7.86 12.78 -13.96
C VAL A 80 6.46 13.19 -13.48
N SER A 81 6.18 14.49 -13.44
CA SER A 81 4.85 15.01 -13.07
C SER A 81 3.75 14.51 -14.03
N GLY A 82 4.02 14.43 -15.33
CA GLY A 82 3.10 13.86 -16.34
C GLY A 82 2.87 12.38 -16.08
N LEU A 83 3.95 11.61 -15.90
CA LEU A 83 3.87 10.17 -15.62
C LEU A 83 3.04 9.88 -14.36
N LEU A 84 3.26 10.65 -13.29
CA LEU A 84 2.49 10.49 -12.05
C LEU A 84 1.02 10.86 -12.23
N ARG A 85 0.73 11.94 -12.97
CA ARG A 85 -0.64 12.38 -13.25
C ARG A 85 -1.46 11.30 -13.94
N ASP A 86 -0.85 10.52 -14.83
CA ASP A 86 -1.54 9.46 -15.57
C ASP A 86 -1.65 8.16 -14.77
N ARG A 87 -0.63 7.82 -13.97
CA ARG A 87 -0.53 6.53 -13.28
C ARG A 87 -1.14 6.50 -11.89
N VAL A 88 -1.01 7.58 -11.11
CA VAL A 88 -1.52 7.66 -9.72
C VAL A 88 -3.04 7.45 -9.64
N PRO A 89 -3.88 8.08 -10.50
CA PRO A 89 -5.34 7.86 -10.44
C PRO A 89 -5.74 6.41 -10.70
N VAL A 90 -5.03 5.69 -11.56
CA VAL A 90 -5.28 4.27 -11.85
C VAL A 90 -5.09 3.42 -10.61
N THR A 91 -3.94 3.59 -9.94
CA THR A 91 -3.64 2.87 -8.70
C THR A 91 -4.59 3.27 -7.58
N LEU A 92 -4.89 4.55 -7.39
CA LEU A 92 -5.82 5.00 -6.35
C LEU A 92 -7.23 4.44 -6.56
N ARG A 93 -7.71 4.37 -7.80
CA ARG A 93 -9.00 3.74 -8.12
C ARG A 93 -8.98 2.25 -7.79
N SER A 94 -7.94 1.54 -8.20
CA SER A 94 -7.78 0.10 -7.91
C SER A 94 -7.67 -0.15 -6.41
N LEU A 95 -6.93 0.69 -5.68
CA LEU A 95 -6.80 0.66 -4.24
C LEU A 95 -8.14 0.87 -3.53
N ALA A 96 -8.90 1.90 -3.95
CA ALA A 96 -10.20 2.20 -3.37
C ALA A 96 -11.19 1.04 -3.56
N VAL A 97 -11.27 0.48 -4.77
CA VAL A 97 -12.15 -0.67 -5.06
C VAL A 97 -11.74 -1.89 -4.25
N ALA A 98 -10.44 -2.23 -4.24
CA ALA A 98 -9.94 -3.39 -3.51
C ALA A 98 -10.18 -3.27 -2.00
N LEU A 99 -9.92 -2.10 -1.42
CA LEU A 99 -10.17 -1.85 0.00
C LEU A 99 -11.66 -1.87 0.34
N LEU A 100 -12.49 -1.20 -0.46
CA LEU A 100 -13.94 -1.17 -0.22
C LEU A 100 -14.52 -2.59 -0.19
N LEU A 101 -14.20 -3.40 -1.20
CA LEU A 101 -14.67 -4.78 -1.27
C LEU A 101 -14.10 -5.64 -0.15
N ALA A 102 -12.81 -5.48 0.19
CA ALA A 102 -12.17 -6.23 1.27
C ALA A 102 -12.76 -5.88 2.64
N TRP A 103 -13.09 -4.60 2.89
CA TRP A 103 -13.74 -4.16 4.12
C TRP A 103 -15.17 -4.64 4.22
N ILE A 104 -15.97 -4.53 3.14
CA ILE A 104 -17.34 -5.05 3.11
C ILE A 104 -17.33 -6.56 3.38
N ALA A 105 -16.51 -7.32 2.67
CA ALA A 105 -16.43 -8.77 2.85
C ALA A 105 -15.88 -9.13 4.24
N GLY A 106 -14.77 -8.51 4.68
CA GLY A 106 -14.12 -8.84 5.94
C GLY A 106 -14.97 -8.52 7.16
N LEU A 107 -15.56 -7.32 7.20
CA LEU A 107 -16.40 -6.90 8.33
C LEU A 107 -17.73 -7.64 8.38
N SER A 108 -18.41 -7.82 7.23
CA SER A 108 -19.68 -8.55 7.18
C SER A 108 -19.50 -10.01 7.58
N LEU A 109 -18.42 -10.64 7.12
CA LEU A 109 -18.12 -12.04 7.47
C LEU A 109 -17.76 -12.20 8.95
N ALA A 110 -16.96 -11.28 9.50
CA ALA A 110 -16.63 -11.25 10.93
C ALA A 110 -17.88 -11.02 11.79
N ALA A 111 -18.76 -10.10 11.41
CA ALA A 111 -20.02 -9.87 12.09
C ALA A 111 -20.95 -11.09 12.00
N ALA A 112 -21.08 -11.70 10.83
CA ALA A 112 -21.88 -12.92 10.63
C ALA A 112 -21.39 -14.08 11.51
N ALA A 113 -20.08 -14.29 11.60
CA ALA A 113 -19.49 -15.31 12.46
C ALA A 113 -19.89 -15.15 13.94
N GLN A 114 -19.95 -13.90 14.44
CA GLN A 114 -20.36 -13.60 15.80
C GLN A 114 -21.88 -13.73 16.02
N LEU A 115 -22.69 -13.33 15.01
CA LEU A 115 -24.16 -13.37 15.12
C LEU A 115 -24.71 -14.78 15.05
N VAL A 116 -24.17 -15.59 14.14
CA VAL A 116 -24.64 -16.98 13.95
C VAL A 116 -24.10 -17.91 15.04
N ASN A 117 -22.96 -17.54 15.66
CA ASN A 117 -22.28 -18.33 16.71
C ASN A 117 -22.11 -19.81 16.30
N SER A 118 -21.85 -20.06 15.01
CA SER A 118 -21.70 -21.40 14.43
C SER A 118 -20.23 -21.78 14.34
N ARG A 119 -19.84 -22.87 14.99
CA ARG A 119 -18.47 -23.42 14.89
C ARG A 119 -18.11 -23.78 13.46
N LEU A 120 -19.08 -24.28 12.68
CA LEU A 120 -18.86 -24.62 11.28
C LEU A 120 -18.57 -23.39 10.42
N LEU A 121 -19.34 -22.29 10.60
CA LEU A 121 -19.12 -21.05 9.88
C LEU A 121 -17.73 -20.48 10.21
N THR A 122 -17.37 -20.42 11.49
CA THR A 122 -16.04 -19.95 11.91
C THR A 122 -14.93 -20.83 11.32
N PHE A 123 -15.08 -22.16 11.36
CA PHE A 123 -14.09 -23.07 10.76
C PHE A 123 -13.92 -22.86 9.25
N ILE A 124 -15.02 -22.71 8.51
CA ILE A 124 -14.98 -22.46 7.06
C ILE A 124 -14.32 -21.10 6.77
N THR A 125 -14.72 -20.05 7.48
CA THR A 125 -14.17 -18.68 7.24
C THR A 125 -12.71 -18.57 7.63
N ASP A 126 -12.30 -19.22 8.71
CA ASP A 126 -10.89 -19.27 9.14
C ASP A 126 -10.04 -20.08 8.18
N GLY A 127 -10.56 -21.22 7.71
CA GLY A 127 -9.92 -22.06 6.70
C GLY A 127 -9.73 -21.30 5.38
N LEU A 128 -10.79 -20.65 4.89
CA LEU A 128 -10.75 -19.82 3.68
C LEU A 128 -9.75 -18.66 3.83
N SER A 129 -9.83 -17.94 4.93
CA SER A 129 -8.90 -16.86 5.25
C SER A 129 -7.45 -17.36 5.31
N GLY A 130 -7.23 -18.53 5.95
CA GLY A 130 -5.91 -19.16 6.03
C GLY A 130 -5.35 -19.50 4.65
N THR A 131 -6.16 -20.08 3.78
CA THR A 131 -5.78 -20.41 2.42
C THR A 131 -5.32 -19.18 1.64
N PHE A 132 -6.11 -18.12 1.65
CA PHE A 132 -5.73 -16.90 0.92
C PHE A 132 -4.51 -16.16 1.52
N ILE A 133 -4.31 -16.19 2.83
CA ILE A 133 -3.10 -15.63 3.46
C ILE A 133 -1.85 -16.40 3.05
N SER A 134 -1.96 -17.71 2.92
CA SER A 134 -0.86 -18.60 2.53
C SER A 134 -0.59 -18.60 1.02
N THR A 135 -1.53 -18.12 0.20
CA THR A 135 -1.35 -18.05 -1.24
C THR A 135 -0.41 -16.89 -1.62
N PRO A 136 0.68 -17.17 -2.35
CA PRO A 136 1.55 -16.10 -2.85
C PRO A 136 0.78 -15.15 -3.78
N ALA A 137 0.97 -13.84 -3.58
CA ALA A 137 0.27 -12.81 -4.36
C ALA A 137 0.46 -12.98 -5.87
N VAL A 138 1.67 -13.38 -6.28
CA VAL A 138 2.03 -13.63 -7.68
C VAL A 138 1.17 -14.73 -8.30
N VAL A 139 0.97 -15.85 -7.59
CA VAL A 139 0.18 -16.99 -8.08
C VAL A 139 -1.28 -16.57 -8.28
N LEU A 140 -1.85 -15.85 -7.33
CA LEU A 140 -3.22 -15.38 -7.45
C LEU A 140 -3.36 -14.36 -8.59
N ALA A 141 -2.42 -13.42 -8.73
CA ALA A 141 -2.43 -12.47 -9.83
C ALA A 141 -2.36 -13.15 -11.20
N LEU A 142 -1.47 -14.14 -11.37
CA LEU A 142 -1.36 -14.92 -12.61
C LEU A 142 -2.65 -15.69 -12.92
N LEU A 143 -3.30 -16.26 -11.90
CA LEU A 143 -4.60 -16.91 -12.09
C LEU A 143 -5.65 -15.93 -12.62
N PHE A 144 -5.68 -14.70 -12.10
CA PHE A 144 -6.61 -13.67 -12.55
C PHE A 144 -6.32 -13.20 -14.00
N VAL A 145 -5.05 -13.13 -14.39
CA VAL A 145 -4.66 -12.90 -15.79
C VAL A 145 -5.17 -14.01 -16.69
N LEU A 146 -4.96 -15.28 -16.27
CA LEU A 146 -5.40 -16.45 -17.04
C LEU A 146 -6.93 -16.48 -17.21
N LEU A 147 -7.67 -16.17 -16.15
CA LEU A 147 -9.14 -16.13 -16.16
C LEU A 147 -9.70 -14.84 -16.78
N ARG A 148 -8.86 -13.88 -17.13
CA ARG A 148 -9.24 -12.54 -17.62
C ARG A 148 -10.17 -11.80 -16.65
N TRP A 149 -9.99 -12.02 -15.36
CA TRP A 149 -10.77 -11.35 -14.31
C TRP A 149 -10.13 -10.02 -13.91
N PRO A 150 -10.94 -9.07 -13.37
CA PRO A 150 -10.43 -7.77 -12.95
C PRO A 150 -9.33 -7.87 -11.89
N PRO A 151 -8.16 -7.22 -12.09
CA PRO A 151 -7.02 -7.27 -11.16
C PRO A 151 -7.36 -6.79 -9.75
N GLN A 152 -8.33 -5.88 -9.63
CA GLN A 152 -8.80 -5.35 -8.36
C GLN A 152 -9.38 -6.44 -7.45
N LEU A 153 -9.99 -7.48 -8.03
CA LEU A 153 -10.51 -8.63 -7.28
C LEU A 153 -9.37 -9.50 -6.74
N ALA A 154 -8.26 -9.65 -7.47
CA ALA A 154 -7.07 -10.33 -6.95
C ALA A 154 -6.53 -9.60 -5.71
N ALA A 155 -6.37 -8.28 -5.79
CA ALA A 155 -5.97 -7.47 -4.65
C ALA A 155 -6.98 -7.56 -3.49
N THR A 156 -8.28 -7.56 -3.78
CA THR A 156 -9.34 -7.77 -2.77
C THR A 156 -9.16 -9.09 -2.03
N LEU A 157 -8.99 -10.21 -2.74
CA LEU A 157 -8.86 -11.54 -2.15
C LEU A 157 -7.58 -11.71 -1.33
N LEU A 158 -6.53 -10.94 -1.62
CA LEU A 158 -5.29 -10.94 -0.84
C LEU A 158 -5.35 -10.05 0.41
N VAL A 159 -6.16 -9.00 0.39
CA VAL A 159 -6.30 -8.04 1.48
C VAL A 159 -7.42 -8.45 2.45
N PHE A 160 -8.57 -8.89 1.93
CA PHE A 160 -9.75 -9.28 2.69
C PHE A 160 -9.47 -10.21 3.88
N PRO A 161 -8.66 -11.29 3.76
CA PRO A 161 -8.46 -12.21 4.87
C PRO A 161 -7.76 -11.58 6.08
N LYS A 162 -6.87 -10.62 5.81
CA LYS A 162 -6.18 -9.87 6.86
C LYS A 162 -7.18 -8.97 7.60
N ILE A 163 -8.03 -8.24 6.85
CA ILE A 163 -9.07 -7.39 7.43
C ILE A 163 -10.06 -8.25 8.22
N TYR A 164 -10.53 -9.38 7.64
CA TYR A 164 -11.43 -10.31 8.32
C TYR A 164 -10.89 -10.76 9.68
N ARG A 165 -9.65 -11.25 9.74
CA ARG A 165 -9.03 -11.72 10.98
C ARG A 165 -8.91 -10.62 12.03
N TYR A 166 -8.50 -9.42 11.62
CA TYR A 166 -8.45 -8.29 12.55
C TYR A 166 -9.84 -7.92 13.07
N CYS A 167 -10.84 -7.82 12.19
CA CYS A 167 -12.22 -7.54 12.58
C CYS A 167 -12.77 -8.63 13.52
N GLN A 168 -12.55 -9.90 13.19
CA GLN A 168 -12.99 -11.03 14.01
C GLN A 168 -12.40 -10.97 15.41
N ASN A 169 -11.08 -10.77 15.52
CA ASN A 169 -10.41 -10.66 16.82
C ASN A 169 -10.92 -9.49 17.64
N LEU A 170 -11.11 -8.32 17.03
CA LEU A 170 -11.63 -7.13 17.71
C LEU A 170 -13.06 -7.32 18.20
N LEU A 171 -13.92 -7.90 17.37
CA LEU A 171 -15.30 -8.19 17.75
C LEU A 171 -15.32 -9.24 18.87
N GLN A 172 -14.57 -10.32 18.77
CA GLN A 172 -14.51 -11.36 19.78
C GLN A 172 -14.06 -10.81 21.14
N GLN A 173 -12.97 -10.04 21.19
CA GLN A 173 -12.51 -9.38 22.42
C GLN A 173 -13.58 -8.46 23.01
N SER A 174 -14.32 -7.75 22.18
CA SER A 174 -15.41 -6.87 22.63
C SER A 174 -16.60 -7.65 23.16
N TYR A 175 -16.90 -8.83 22.63
CA TYR A 175 -17.97 -9.71 23.13
C TYR A 175 -17.68 -10.31 24.52
N GLU A 176 -16.42 -10.43 24.91
CA GLU A 176 -16.00 -10.98 26.21
C GLU A 176 -16.07 -9.95 27.34
N LEU A 177 -16.37 -8.69 27.05
CA LEU A 177 -16.44 -7.64 28.06
C LEU A 177 -17.63 -7.83 29.04
N PRO A 178 -17.47 -7.56 30.35
CA PRO A 178 -18.49 -7.85 31.39
C PRO A 178 -19.84 -7.21 31.13
N HIS A 179 -19.89 -5.97 30.62
CA HIS A 179 -21.14 -5.28 30.30
C HIS A 179 -21.89 -5.90 29.13
N VAL A 180 -21.16 -6.48 28.13
CA VAL A 180 -21.76 -7.21 27.02
C VAL A 180 -22.36 -8.53 27.51
N LEU A 181 -21.64 -9.22 28.37
CA LEU A 181 -22.17 -10.45 29.04
C LEU A 181 -23.43 -10.15 29.84
N THR A 182 -23.45 -9.02 30.58
CA THR A 182 -24.63 -8.57 31.31
C THR A 182 -25.81 -8.26 30.40
N ALA A 183 -25.59 -7.60 29.27
CA ALA A 183 -26.64 -7.32 28.30
C ALA A 183 -27.23 -8.62 27.68
N ARG A 184 -26.40 -9.62 27.42
CA ARG A 184 -26.82 -10.94 26.96
C ARG A 184 -27.65 -11.67 28.05
N ALA A 185 -27.17 -11.62 29.29
CA ALA A 185 -27.90 -12.23 30.47
C ALA A 185 -29.28 -11.60 30.66
N LYS A 186 -29.45 -10.30 30.34
CA LYS A 186 -30.74 -9.59 30.34
C LYS A 186 -31.64 -9.91 29.15
N GLY A 187 -31.25 -10.83 28.24
CA GLY A 187 -32.05 -11.26 27.11
C GLY A 187 -31.95 -10.35 25.89
N ALA A 188 -30.93 -9.49 25.78
CA ALA A 188 -30.74 -8.67 24.59
C ALA A 188 -30.44 -9.56 23.37
N GLY A 189 -31.17 -9.37 22.27
CA GLY A 189 -30.98 -10.12 21.04
C GLY A 189 -29.58 -9.90 20.42
N PRO A 190 -29.05 -10.86 19.64
CA PRO A 190 -27.68 -10.84 19.15
C PRO A 190 -27.35 -9.60 18.30
N TRP A 191 -28.26 -9.15 17.45
CA TRP A 191 -28.12 -7.94 16.65
C TRP A 191 -28.05 -6.67 17.50
N ARG A 192 -28.89 -6.58 18.55
CA ARG A 192 -28.87 -5.45 19.49
C ARG A 192 -27.55 -5.41 20.29
N VAL A 193 -27.05 -6.57 20.72
CA VAL A 193 -25.77 -6.68 21.41
C VAL A 193 -24.64 -6.21 20.49
N LEU A 194 -24.61 -6.68 19.23
CA LEU A 194 -23.59 -6.27 18.27
C LEU A 194 -23.59 -4.75 18.03
N MET A 195 -24.75 -4.17 17.71
CA MET A 195 -24.83 -2.76 17.30
C MET A 195 -24.66 -1.78 18.46
N TRP A 196 -25.23 -2.08 19.64
CA TRP A 196 -25.28 -1.12 20.74
C TRP A 196 -24.22 -1.34 21.82
N HIS A 197 -23.64 -2.53 21.92
CA HIS A 197 -22.69 -2.86 23.01
C HIS A 197 -21.31 -3.20 22.50
N VAL A 198 -21.19 -3.83 21.33
CA VAL A 198 -19.92 -4.30 20.79
C VAL A 198 -19.34 -3.30 19.76
N ALA A 199 -20.13 -2.89 18.76
CA ALA A 199 -19.68 -2.03 17.69
C ALA A 199 -19.13 -0.68 18.18
N PRO A 200 -19.74 0.04 19.15
CA PRO A 200 -19.19 1.31 19.61
C PRO A 200 -17.81 1.17 20.26
N ILE A 201 -17.53 0.02 20.90
CA ILE A 201 -16.26 -0.26 21.55
C ILE A 201 -15.20 -0.67 20.55
N ALA A 202 -15.58 -1.47 19.55
CA ALA A 202 -14.69 -1.90 18.49
C ALA A 202 -14.37 -0.76 17.50
N LEU A 203 -15.28 0.19 17.31
CA LEU A 203 -15.19 1.24 16.28
C LEU A 203 -13.88 2.04 16.31
N PRO A 204 -13.35 2.53 17.45
CA PRO A 204 -12.08 3.25 17.45
C PRO A 204 -10.91 2.41 16.93
N GLN A 205 -10.91 1.12 17.22
CA GLN A 205 -9.87 0.20 16.74
C GLN A 205 -10.08 -0.17 15.27
N LEU A 206 -11.32 -0.33 14.82
CA LEU A 206 -11.65 -0.51 13.41
C LEU A 206 -11.23 0.72 12.58
N LEU A 207 -11.45 1.93 13.09
CA LEU A 207 -10.97 3.15 12.46
C LEU A 207 -9.44 3.16 12.33
N ALA A 208 -8.70 2.76 13.37
CA ALA A 208 -7.24 2.63 13.28
C ALA A 208 -6.82 1.59 12.23
N LEU A 209 -7.57 0.48 12.11
CA LEU A 209 -7.30 -0.56 11.12
C LEU A 209 -7.44 -0.06 9.67
N VAL A 210 -8.31 0.93 9.40
CA VAL A 210 -8.43 1.52 8.05
C VAL A 210 -7.10 2.06 7.55
N GLY A 211 -6.36 2.81 8.38
CA GLY A 211 -5.05 3.33 8.00
C GLY A 211 -4.03 2.23 7.71
N VAL A 212 -3.99 1.21 8.55
CA VAL A 212 -3.10 0.04 8.38
C VAL A 212 -3.47 -0.75 7.12
N SER A 213 -4.76 -0.90 6.84
CA SER A 213 -5.24 -1.64 5.67
C SER A 213 -4.82 -1.00 4.34
N VAL A 214 -4.69 0.34 4.28
CA VAL A 214 -4.15 1.04 3.10
C VAL A 214 -2.71 0.62 2.83
N SER A 215 -1.85 0.58 3.86
CA SER A 215 -0.46 0.15 3.70
C SER A 215 -0.36 -1.31 3.23
N ILE A 216 -1.19 -2.20 3.79
CA ILE A 216 -1.27 -3.61 3.39
C ILE A 216 -1.72 -3.71 1.94
N ALA A 217 -2.75 -2.95 1.55
CA ALA A 217 -3.32 -3.00 0.21
C ALA A 217 -2.35 -2.47 -0.85
N ILE A 218 -1.61 -1.39 -0.58
CA ILE A 218 -0.57 -0.90 -1.48
C ILE A 218 0.51 -1.95 -1.68
N GLY A 219 1.00 -2.58 -0.61
CA GLY A 219 2.02 -3.64 -0.70
C GLY A 219 1.58 -4.85 -1.54
N VAL A 220 0.28 -5.12 -1.61
CA VAL A 220 -0.31 -6.18 -2.44
C VAL A 220 -0.58 -5.69 -3.86
N LEU A 221 -1.09 -4.47 -4.01
CA LEU A 221 -1.56 -3.94 -5.29
C LEU A 221 -0.41 -3.67 -6.26
N LEU A 222 0.74 -3.16 -5.78
CA LEU A 222 1.88 -2.87 -6.65
C LEU A 222 2.37 -4.10 -7.44
N PRO A 223 2.63 -5.28 -6.83
CA PRO A 223 2.94 -6.50 -7.57
C PRO A 223 1.82 -6.96 -8.50
N VAL A 224 0.55 -6.83 -8.08
CA VAL A 224 -0.61 -7.19 -8.92
C VAL A 224 -0.68 -6.32 -10.17
N GLU A 225 -0.43 -5.01 -10.06
CA GLU A 225 -0.37 -4.11 -11.22
C GLU A 225 0.71 -4.52 -12.22
N VAL A 226 1.89 -4.94 -11.73
CA VAL A 226 2.98 -5.42 -12.60
C VAL A 226 2.57 -6.67 -13.34
N ILE A 227 2.03 -7.68 -12.64
CA ILE A 227 1.73 -8.99 -13.21
C ILE A 227 0.53 -8.93 -14.16
N CYS A 228 -0.48 -8.12 -13.80
CA CYS A 228 -1.70 -7.97 -14.59
C CYS A 228 -1.59 -6.88 -15.67
N ASP A 229 -0.40 -6.30 -15.88
CA ASP A 229 -0.13 -5.24 -16.85
C ASP A 229 -1.09 -4.04 -16.72
N VAL A 230 -1.42 -3.69 -15.47
CA VAL A 230 -2.24 -2.51 -15.18
C VAL A 230 -1.37 -1.26 -15.21
N PRO A 231 -1.73 -0.23 -15.99
CA PRO A 231 -0.91 0.98 -16.12
C PRO A 231 -0.98 1.89 -14.88
N GLY A 232 -0.58 1.34 -13.72
CA GLY A 232 -0.51 2.02 -12.44
C GLY A 232 0.91 2.39 -12.02
N ILE A 233 1.05 2.83 -10.77
CA ILE A 233 2.37 3.17 -10.19
C ILE A 233 3.24 1.94 -9.96
N GLY A 234 2.66 0.76 -9.74
CA GLY A 234 3.41 -0.49 -9.61
C GLY A 234 4.12 -0.86 -10.90
N GLN A 235 3.41 -0.81 -12.05
CA GLN A 235 4.00 -1.03 -13.35
C GLN A 235 5.10 0.01 -13.67
N LEU A 236 4.83 1.29 -13.38
CA LEU A 236 5.81 2.35 -13.58
C LEU A 236 7.06 2.15 -12.70
N ALA A 237 6.88 1.72 -11.44
CA ALA A 237 7.98 1.42 -10.54
C ALA A 237 8.85 0.26 -11.07
N TRP A 238 8.20 -0.78 -11.61
CA TRP A 238 8.90 -1.91 -12.21
C TRP A 238 9.73 -1.49 -13.43
N GLN A 239 9.13 -0.72 -14.35
CA GLN A 239 9.82 -0.20 -15.54
C GLN A 239 11.01 0.70 -15.14
N ALA A 240 10.79 1.61 -14.18
CA ALA A 240 11.83 2.49 -13.67
C ALA A 240 12.94 1.73 -12.93
N ALA A 241 12.62 0.64 -12.23
CA ALA A 241 13.61 -0.22 -11.58
C ALA A 241 14.49 -0.95 -12.60
N GLN A 242 13.90 -1.49 -13.65
CA GLN A 242 14.64 -2.16 -14.73
C GLN A 242 15.54 -1.19 -15.50
N SER A 243 15.05 0.00 -15.81
CA SER A 243 15.81 1.05 -16.51
C SER A 243 16.69 1.90 -15.58
N ARG A 244 16.67 1.63 -14.26
CA ARG A 244 17.43 2.38 -13.23
C ARG A 244 17.13 3.88 -13.22
N ASP A 245 15.90 4.24 -13.47
CA ASP A 245 15.40 5.61 -13.53
C ASP A 245 15.20 6.18 -12.12
N LEU A 246 16.27 6.77 -11.56
CA LEU A 246 16.28 7.32 -10.20
C LEU A 246 15.21 8.40 -9.98
N PRO A 247 15.04 9.41 -10.85
CA PRO A 247 14.01 10.43 -10.67
C PRO A 247 12.62 9.83 -10.49
N VAL A 248 12.25 8.85 -11.30
CA VAL A 248 10.94 8.18 -11.22
C VAL A 248 10.81 7.39 -9.92
N LEU A 249 11.80 6.56 -9.57
CA LEU A 249 11.75 5.71 -8.39
C LEU A 249 11.66 6.51 -7.09
N VAL A 250 12.42 7.60 -6.96
CA VAL A 250 12.38 8.46 -5.78
C VAL A 250 11.01 9.13 -5.64
N ASN A 251 10.46 9.67 -6.74
CA ASN A 251 9.13 10.28 -6.73
C ASN A 251 8.02 9.27 -6.42
N LEU A 252 8.08 8.04 -6.95
CA LEU A 252 7.13 6.99 -6.61
C LEU A 252 7.18 6.61 -5.13
N THR A 253 8.39 6.50 -4.56
CA THR A 253 8.56 6.25 -3.13
C THR A 253 7.93 7.37 -2.29
N LEU A 254 8.10 8.64 -2.69
CA LEU A 254 7.43 9.76 -2.03
C LEU A 254 5.92 9.68 -2.11
N VAL A 255 5.36 9.37 -3.29
CA VAL A 255 3.89 9.22 -3.49
C VAL A 255 3.33 8.11 -2.61
N VAL A 256 3.95 6.92 -2.63
CA VAL A 256 3.51 5.78 -1.82
C VAL A 256 3.58 6.11 -0.33
N THR A 257 4.70 6.70 0.12
CA THR A 257 4.87 7.11 1.51
C THR A 257 3.85 8.17 1.91
N PHE A 258 3.60 9.16 1.05
CA PHE A 258 2.61 10.20 1.30
C PHE A 258 1.21 9.60 1.48
N VAL A 259 0.77 8.74 0.57
CA VAL A 259 -0.56 8.10 0.64
C VAL A 259 -0.70 7.27 1.91
N THR A 260 0.30 6.45 2.25
CA THR A 260 0.25 5.58 3.43
C THR A 260 0.25 6.38 4.74
N VAL A 261 1.08 7.39 4.84
CA VAL A 261 1.17 8.23 6.04
C VAL A 261 -0.09 9.09 6.19
N CYS A 262 -0.59 9.69 5.11
CA CYS A 262 -1.87 10.43 5.15
C CYS A 262 -3.03 9.53 5.59
N ALA A 263 -3.15 8.33 5.04
CA ALA A 263 -4.18 7.37 5.43
C ALA A 263 -4.09 7.01 6.92
N THR A 264 -2.89 6.73 7.42
CA THR A 264 -2.67 6.40 8.83
C THR A 264 -3.01 7.59 9.74
N MET A 265 -2.60 8.81 9.38
CA MET A 265 -2.90 10.01 10.18
C MET A 265 -4.38 10.36 10.21
N LEU A 266 -5.07 10.25 9.07
CA LEU A 266 -6.52 10.47 9.00
C LEU A 266 -7.25 9.44 9.87
N SER A 267 -6.84 8.19 9.79
CA SER A 267 -7.36 7.09 10.60
C SER A 267 -7.14 7.33 12.11
N ASP A 268 -5.94 7.75 12.51
CA ASP A 268 -5.64 8.09 13.90
C ASP A 268 -6.40 9.34 14.38
N ALA A 269 -6.58 10.33 13.53
CA ALA A 269 -7.36 11.52 13.86
C ALA A 269 -8.84 11.16 14.07
N ALA A 270 -9.42 10.34 13.20
CA ALA A 270 -10.78 9.84 13.33
C ALA A 270 -10.97 9.06 14.64
N ARG A 271 -10.02 8.16 14.96
CA ARG A 271 -10.01 7.41 16.21
C ARG A 271 -10.02 8.33 17.45
N ARG A 272 -9.13 9.36 17.48
CA ARG A 272 -9.03 10.30 18.61
C ARG A 272 -10.29 11.15 18.77
N GLY A 273 -10.89 11.59 17.65
CA GLY A 273 -12.15 12.32 17.67
C GLY A 273 -13.26 11.51 18.31
N PHE A 274 -13.35 10.23 17.95
CA PHE A 274 -14.39 9.33 18.47
C PHE A 274 -14.21 9.01 19.96
N THR A 275 -12.98 8.80 20.42
CA THR A 275 -12.72 8.54 21.86
C THR A 275 -13.01 9.76 22.73
N ARG A 276 -12.79 10.99 22.23
CA ARG A 276 -13.11 12.23 22.97
C ARG A 276 -14.60 12.53 23.07
N SER A 277 -15.41 12.10 22.10
CA SER A 277 -16.87 12.31 22.12
C SER A 277 -17.61 11.26 22.98
N ALA A 278 -16.92 10.18 23.36
CA ALA A 278 -17.49 9.10 24.18
C ALA A 278 -17.16 9.21 25.69
N THR A 279 -16.28 10.16 26.05
CA THR A 279 -16.01 10.57 27.45
C THR A 279 -16.78 11.83 27.81
#